data_3641048a08e21ac6f47910a983a1334b
#
_entry.id   3641048a08e21ac6f47910a983a1334b
#
_cell.length_a   1.000
_cell.length_b   1.000
_cell.length_c   1.000
_cell.angle_alpha   90.00
_cell.angle_beta   90.00
_cell.angle_gamma   90.00
#
_symmetry.space_group_name_H-M   'P 1'
#
loop_
_entity.id
_entity.type
_entity.pdbx_description
1 polymer ?
#
loop_
_entity_poly.entity_id
_entity_poly.type
_entity_poly.pdbx_seq_one_letter_code
_entity_poly.pdbx_strand_id
1 'polypeptide(L)'
;MAKGKAPASDWQPFSALLDAVVETPKRDWREHVPQSDWTESKVRKASLKHCHQEFEQKVAAQRLSNAATALHKTDENPDSVASSAGFDGVHQLDAAMLATYGVDTQGWRNARGAQTLTLTLPANFRLEETLAYIGRDPQSPIQRRTGETTFSVAVPVDKSTIRVDAEVGAGHLNAQLICRGRRSDGAGTSAIRALGNLLGLGSDTTAFEARGSAEPNIGRLTSQRPGLRVSRTIAPFDAIVWSIIGQQISLPFAYQLLRELTKLVGSKAPGGMLSIPRPEQVASLEEAPLTARKFSRAKVSYLLDVARLCADGTLDLHALQNGSAVEAFQRLLAVRGLGPWSVNYIMMRALGFADCAPIGDAGLRRALGRFFAVETPMTDAEMAEAMEHFAPHRSLATFHLWRSFDKALEI
;
A
#
# COMPACT_ATOMS: atom_id res chain seq x y z
N MET A 1 16.52 -14.39 -35.54
CA MET A 1 16.11 -13.11 -35.02
C MET A 1 16.95 -12.80 -33.79
N ALA A 2 17.78 -11.78 -33.83
CA ALA A 2 18.70 -11.43 -32.76
C ALA A 2 17.87 -10.98 -31.53
N LYS A 3 18.06 -11.63 -30.38
CA LYS A 3 17.58 -11.16 -29.10
C LYS A 3 18.33 -9.85 -28.79
N GLY A 4 17.72 -8.71 -29.09
CA GLY A 4 18.21 -7.41 -28.64
C GLY A 4 18.39 -7.48 -27.12
N LYS A 5 19.59 -7.18 -26.61
CA LYS A 5 19.82 -6.93 -25.18
C LYS A 5 18.82 -5.84 -24.76
N ALA A 6 17.97 -6.15 -23.77
CA ALA A 6 17.19 -5.11 -23.11
C ALA A 6 18.15 -3.97 -22.70
N PRO A 7 17.81 -2.69 -22.92
CA PRO A 7 18.66 -1.59 -22.47
C PRO A 7 18.95 -1.78 -20.98
N ALA A 8 20.21 -1.61 -20.59
CA ALA A 8 20.63 -1.72 -19.21
C ALA A 8 19.71 -0.81 -18.38
N SER A 9 19.11 -1.38 -17.31
CA SER A 9 18.23 -0.63 -16.41
C SER A 9 19.03 0.51 -15.80
N ASP A 10 18.54 1.74 -15.91
CA ASP A 10 19.11 2.93 -15.24
C ASP A 10 18.83 2.91 -13.72
N TRP A 11 18.11 1.90 -13.23
CA TRP A 11 17.78 1.72 -11.82
C TRP A 11 19.01 1.49 -10.93
N GLN A 12 19.90 0.58 -11.31
CA GLN A 12 21.08 0.25 -10.49
C GLN A 12 21.99 1.46 -10.21
N PRO A 13 22.39 2.27 -11.23
CA PRO A 13 23.11 3.50 -10.99
C PRO A 13 22.33 4.54 -10.18
N PHE A 14 21.02 4.63 -10.41
CA PHE A 14 20.16 5.54 -9.66
C PHE A 14 20.02 5.10 -8.18
N SER A 15 19.82 3.81 -7.92
CA SER A 15 19.76 3.26 -6.58
C SER A 15 21.05 3.51 -5.81
N ALA A 16 22.22 3.31 -6.44
CA ALA A 16 23.51 3.59 -5.82
C ALA A 16 23.65 5.08 -5.43
N LEU A 17 23.20 5.99 -6.29
CA LEU A 17 23.17 7.42 -5.94
C LEU A 17 22.21 7.68 -4.76
N LEU A 18 21.02 7.10 -4.76
CA LEU A 18 20.04 7.24 -3.68
C LEU A 18 20.62 6.74 -2.35
N ASP A 19 21.26 5.57 -2.36
CA ASP A 19 21.89 4.99 -1.16
C ASP A 19 23.00 5.90 -0.63
N ALA A 20 23.90 6.40 -1.50
CA ALA A 20 24.96 7.33 -1.11
C ALA A 20 24.42 8.64 -0.49
N VAL A 21 23.30 9.17 -1.01
CA VAL A 21 22.63 10.36 -0.46
C VAL A 21 21.97 10.06 0.88
N VAL A 22 21.36 8.88 1.04
CA VAL A 22 20.75 8.46 2.31
C VAL A 22 21.81 8.25 3.40
N GLU A 23 22.97 7.68 3.05
CA GLU A 23 24.08 7.40 3.96
C GLU A 23 24.85 8.66 4.39
N THR A 24 24.72 9.75 3.63
CA THR A 24 25.40 11.03 3.93
C THR A 24 24.40 12.14 4.25
N PRO A 25 23.67 12.05 5.37
CA PRO A 25 22.47 12.84 5.63
C PRO A 25 22.71 14.36 5.77
N LYS A 26 23.91 14.79 6.12
CA LYS A 26 24.27 16.21 6.27
C LYS A 26 24.70 16.89 4.96
N ARG A 27 24.78 16.13 3.87
CA ARG A 27 25.23 16.63 2.59
C ARG A 27 24.03 16.86 1.66
N ASP A 28 24.00 17.99 0.95
CA ASP A 28 23.00 18.20 -0.10
C ASP A 28 23.19 17.14 -1.19
N TRP A 29 22.12 16.52 -1.64
CA TRP A 29 22.16 15.47 -2.66
C TRP A 29 22.78 15.97 -3.97
N ARG A 30 22.67 17.27 -4.27
CA ARG A 30 23.26 17.91 -5.45
C ARG A 30 24.79 17.85 -5.45
N GLU A 31 25.41 17.75 -4.30
CA GLU A 31 26.85 17.59 -4.17
C GLU A 31 27.36 16.19 -4.58
N HIS A 32 26.46 15.19 -4.67
CA HIS A 32 26.77 13.87 -5.18
C HIS A 32 26.71 13.81 -6.72
N VAL A 33 25.95 14.72 -7.36
CA VAL A 33 25.73 14.71 -8.81
C VAL A 33 27.03 14.91 -9.60
N PRO A 34 27.92 15.89 -9.28
CA PRO A 34 29.15 16.10 -10.03
C PRO A 34 30.15 14.93 -9.95
N GLN A 35 29.98 14.02 -8.99
CA GLN A 35 30.85 12.85 -8.79
C GLN A 35 30.29 11.60 -9.49
N SER A 36 29.25 11.76 -10.27
CA SER A 36 28.52 10.69 -10.95
C SER A 36 28.22 11.07 -12.41
N ASP A 37 27.74 10.13 -13.22
CA ASP A 37 27.26 10.39 -14.58
C ASP A 37 25.85 11.03 -14.63
N TRP A 38 25.35 11.49 -13.49
CA TRP A 38 24.04 12.09 -13.34
C TRP A 38 24.07 13.61 -13.51
N THR A 39 22.95 14.17 -13.92
CA THR A 39 22.60 15.60 -13.80
C THR A 39 21.35 15.71 -12.94
N GLU A 40 21.10 16.85 -12.31
CA GLU A 40 19.89 17.06 -11.50
C GLU A 40 18.61 16.70 -12.28
N SER A 41 18.54 17.10 -13.54
CA SER A 41 17.38 16.77 -14.40
C SER A 41 17.24 15.27 -14.62
N LYS A 42 18.33 14.53 -14.83
CA LYS A 42 18.30 13.06 -14.96
C LYS A 42 17.87 12.40 -13.64
N VAL A 43 18.38 12.87 -12.49
CA VAL A 43 17.99 12.37 -11.16
C VAL A 43 16.49 12.54 -10.94
N ARG A 44 15.93 13.72 -11.18
CA ARG A 44 14.48 13.99 -11.04
C ARG A 44 13.65 13.08 -11.95
N LYS A 45 14.03 12.96 -13.23
CA LYS A 45 13.34 12.07 -14.17
C LYS A 45 13.41 10.60 -13.75
N ALA A 46 14.57 10.14 -13.27
CA ALA A 46 14.74 8.78 -12.78
C ALA A 46 13.90 8.53 -11.52
N SER A 47 13.84 9.49 -10.60
CA SER A 47 13.03 9.40 -9.40
C SER A 47 11.53 9.26 -9.73
N LEU A 48 11.01 10.09 -10.60
CA LEU A 48 9.62 9.98 -11.05
C LEU A 48 9.36 8.64 -11.77
N LYS A 49 10.28 8.19 -12.63
CA LYS A 49 10.17 6.94 -13.38
C LYS A 49 10.19 5.71 -12.47
N HIS A 50 11.12 5.67 -11.50
CA HIS A 50 11.37 4.48 -10.69
C HIS A 50 10.67 4.49 -9.33
N CYS A 51 10.42 5.68 -8.75
CA CYS A 51 9.86 5.79 -7.42
C CYS A 51 8.45 6.41 -7.41
N HIS A 52 7.99 7.00 -8.52
CA HIS A 52 6.75 7.77 -8.62
C HIS A 52 6.69 8.93 -7.62
N GLN A 53 7.85 9.50 -7.25
CA GLN A 53 8.02 10.57 -6.28
C GLN A 53 9.16 11.50 -6.70
N GLU A 54 9.14 12.72 -6.21
CA GLU A 54 10.30 13.60 -6.29
C GLU A 54 11.48 13.00 -5.51
N PHE A 55 12.71 13.29 -5.94
CA PHE A 55 13.91 12.68 -5.36
C PHE A 55 14.04 12.97 -3.87
N GLU A 56 13.80 14.21 -3.47
CA GLU A 56 13.83 14.65 -2.08
C GLU A 56 12.83 13.91 -1.21
N GLN A 57 11.62 13.66 -1.73
CA GLN A 57 10.59 12.87 -1.03
C GLN A 57 11.03 11.42 -0.86
N LYS A 58 11.64 10.82 -1.89
CA LYS A 58 12.15 9.44 -1.81
C LYS A 58 13.28 9.32 -0.80
N VAL A 59 14.23 10.27 -0.77
CA VAL A 59 15.30 10.33 0.23
C VAL A 59 14.72 10.44 1.63
N ALA A 60 13.78 11.37 1.85
CA ALA A 60 13.13 11.57 3.15
C ALA A 60 12.39 10.31 3.62
N ALA A 61 11.65 9.64 2.73
CA ALA A 61 10.94 8.40 3.05
C ALA A 61 11.90 7.26 3.44
N GLN A 62 13.04 7.13 2.75
CA GLN A 62 14.05 6.11 3.07
C GLN A 62 14.72 6.39 4.42
N ARG A 63 15.10 7.65 4.68
CA ARG A 63 15.66 8.09 5.97
C ARG A 63 14.67 7.83 7.11
N LEU A 64 13.39 8.15 6.92
CA LEU A 64 12.35 7.89 7.91
C LEU A 64 12.20 6.38 8.20
N SER A 65 12.23 5.55 7.16
CA SER A 65 12.18 4.08 7.31
C SER A 65 13.37 3.54 8.11
N ASN A 66 14.58 4.08 7.85
CA ASN A 66 15.80 3.72 8.58
C ASN A 66 15.69 4.14 10.05
N ALA A 67 15.23 5.38 10.32
CA ALA A 67 15.00 5.88 11.68
C ALA A 67 13.96 5.03 12.44
N ALA A 68 12.83 4.72 11.83
CA ALA A 68 11.79 3.86 12.42
C ALA A 68 12.33 2.46 12.75
N THR A 69 13.21 1.92 11.90
CA THR A 69 13.87 0.63 12.14
C THR A 69 14.85 0.71 13.31
N ALA A 70 15.68 1.77 13.38
CA ALA A 70 16.60 1.98 14.49
C ALA A 70 15.85 2.16 15.81
N LEU A 71 14.80 3.00 15.85
CA LEU A 71 13.95 3.20 17.01
C LEU A 71 13.28 1.90 17.50
N HIS A 72 12.98 0.97 16.59
CA HIS A 72 12.40 -0.32 16.96
C HIS A 72 13.45 -1.29 17.51
N LYS A 73 14.65 -1.32 16.93
CA LYS A 73 15.68 -2.33 17.24
C LYS A 73 16.60 -1.96 18.40
N THR A 74 16.74 -0.66 18.70
CA THR A 74 17.69 -0.16 19.67
C THR A 74 17.02 0.75 20.71
N ASP A 75 17.72 0.97 21.83
CA ASP A 75 17.32 1.95 22.85
C ASP A 75 18.12 3.26 22.73
N GLU A 76 18.72 3.50 21.55
CA GLU A 76 19.49 4.71 21.24
C GLU A 76 18.62 5.97 21.41
N ASN A 77 19.24 7.06 21.88
CA ASN A 77 18.51 8.32 22.09
C ASN A 77 17.83 8.80 20.79
N PRO A 78 16.55 9.21 20.81
CA PRO A 78 15.84 9.70 19.62
C PRO A 78 16.56 10.84 18.88
N ASP A 79 17.25 11.75 19.57
CA ASP A 79 18.05 12.81 18.94
C ASP A 79 19.24 12.24 18.15
N SER A 80 19.90 11.20 18.68
CA SER A 80 20.97 10.50 17.97
C SER A 80 20.43 9.80 16.72
N VAL A 81 19.28 9.11 16.84
CA VAL A 81 18.63 8.46 15.70
C VAL A 81 18.21 9.49 14.65
N ALA A 82 17.63 10.63 15.07
CA ALA A 82 17.25 11.71 14.16
C ALA A 82 18.47 12.26 13.40
N SER A 83 19.54 12.57 14.11
CA SER A 83 20.79 13.09 13.51
C SER A 83 21.42 12.09 12.55
N SER A 84 21.49 10.81 12.94
CA SER A 84 22.04 9.75 12.10
C SER A 84 21.21 9.51 10.85
N ALA A 85 19.88 9.70 10.92
CA ALA A 85 18.98 9.58 9.80
C ALA A 85 18.86 10.86 8.95
N GLY A 86 19.54 11.96 9.34
CA GLY A 86 19.58 13.22 8.59
C GLY A 86 18.41 14.16 8.82
N PHE A 87 17.82 14.09 9.99
CA PHE A 87 16.88 15.08 10.48
C PHE A 87 17.59 16.13 11.34
N ASP A 88 17.11 17.37 11.34
CA ASP A 88 17.69 18.49 12.13
C ASP A 88 17.45 18.35 13.64
N GLY A 89 16.91 17.23 14.08
CA GLY A 89 16.63 16.90 15.47
C GLY A 89 15.36 16.07 15.60
N VAL A 90 15.09 15.66 16.85
CA VAL A 90 13.92 14.79 17.15
C VAL A 90 12.60 15.42 16.73
N HIS A 91 12.42 16.73 16.82
CA HIS A 91 11.17 17.40 16.43
C HIS A 91 10.85 17.24 14.95
N GLN A 92 11.86 17.32 14.07
CA GLN A 92 11.64 17.09 12.64
C GLN A 92 11.34 15.61 12.36
N LEU A 93 12.02 14.69 13.05
CA LEU A 93 11.74 13.27 12.96
C LEU A 93 10.32 12.95 13.47
N ASP A 94 9.90 13.53 14.61
CA ASP A 94 8.55 13.37 15.16
C ASP A 94 7.47 13.82 14.17
N ALA A 95 7.66 14.98 13.54
CA ALA A 95 6.74 15.48 12.52
C ALA A 95 6.61 14.50 11.34
N ALA A 96 7.72 13.94 10.86
CA ALA A 96 7.73 12.96 9.78
C ALA A 96 7.09 11.61 10.19
N MET A 97 7.36 11.17 11.42
CA MET A 97 6.75 9.97 12.01
C MET A 97 5.24 10.12 12.17
N LEU A 98 4.77 11.25 12.71
CA LEU A 98 3.35 11.56 12.84
C LEU A 98 2.64 11.59 11.49
N ALA A 99 3.23 12.23 10.49
CA ALA A 99 2.66 12.31 9.14
C ALA A 99 2.51 10.94 8.47
N THR A 100 3.47 10.02 8.70
CA THR A 100 3.54 8.74 7.99
C THR A 100 2.90 7.59 8.77
N TYR A 101 3.11 7.55 10.09
CA TYR A 101 2.71 6.44 10.96
C TYR A 101 1.62 6.82 11.98
N GLY A 102 1.32 8.11 12.13
CA GLY A 102 0.37 8.60 13.12
C GLY A 102 0.90 8.62 14.55
N VAL A 103 2.19 8.34 14.77
CA VAL A 103 2.83 8.35 16.08
C VAL A 103 4.20 9.06 15.98
N ASP A 104 4.63 9.71 17.07
CA ASP A 104 5.99 10.26 17.21
C ASP A 104 7.02 9.17 17.55
N THR A 105 8.26 9.54 17.75
CA THR A 105 9.36 8.63 18.12
C THR A 105 9.11 7.91 19.43
N GLN A 106 8.54 8.60 20.41
CA GLN A 106 8.21 8.00 21.71
C GLN A 106 7.04 7.02 21.59
N GLY A 107 5.98 7.40 20.87
CA GLY A 107 4.83 6.51 20.60
C GLY A 107 5.24 5.25 19.84
N TRP A 108 6.17 5.39 18.88
CA TRP A 108 6.73 4.25 18.16
C TRP A 108 7.50 3.29 19.08
N ARG A 109 8.31 3.82 20.01
CA ARG A 109 9.01 3.01 21.00
C ARG A 109 8.07 2.35 21.99
N ASN A 110 7.12 3.11 22.51
CA ASN A 110 6.13 2.63 23.46
C ASN A 110 5.23 1.53 22.86
N ALA A 111 5.17 1.45 21.52
CA ALA A 111 4.44 0.39 20.84
C ALA A 111 5.03 -1.01 21.09
N ARG A 112 6.30 -1.13 21.51
CA ARG A 112 6.87 -2.40 21.94
C ARG A 112 6.09 -2.94 23.14
N GLY A 113 5.44 -4.09 22.97
CA GLY A 113 4.65 -4.73 24.04
C GLY A 113 3.38 -3.98 24.46
N ALA A 114 3.02 -2.88 23.80
CA ALA A 114 1.84 -2.09 24.14
C ALA A 114 0.54 -2.90 24.04
N GLN A 115 -0.42 -2.60 24.92
CA GLN A 115 -1.79 -3.14 24.86
C GLN A 115 -2.72 -2.20 24.09
N THR A 116 -2.42 -0.92 24.12
CA THR A 116 -3.17 0.13 23.44
C THR A 116 -2.24 1.02 22.65
N LEU A 117 -2.75 1.59 21.58
CA LEU A 117 -2.05 2.56 20.74
C LEU A 117 -2.98 3.75 20.51
N THR A 118 -2.40 4.92 20.38
CA THR A 118 -3.09 6.11 19.87
C THR A 118 -2.35 6.61 18.65
N LEU A 119 -3.06 6.72 17.52
CA LEU A 119 -2.54 7.28 16.28
C LEU A 119 -3.18 8.64 16.03
N THR A 120 -2.37 9.65 15.74
CA THR A 120 -2.83 10.94 15.25
C THR A 120 -3.29 10.82 13.80
N LEU A 121 -4.45 11.39 13.50
CA LEU A 121 -5.01 11.41 12.15
C LEU A 121 -4.85 12.80 11.53
N PRO A 122 -4.64 12.88 10.19
CA PRO A 122 -4.64 14.17 9.50
C PRO A 122 -5.95 14.94 9.69
N ALA A 123 -5.88 16.27 9.74
CA ALA A 123 -7.05 17.11 9.97
C ALA A 123 -8.17 16.91 8.93
N ASN A 124 -7.81 16.55 7.70
CA ASN A 124 -8.73 16.25 6.60
C ASN A 124 -9.02 14.74 6.44
N PHE A 125 -8.80 13.93 7.49
CA PHE A 125 -9.05 12.49 7.43
C PHE A 125 -10.54 12.17 7.22
N ARG A 126 -10.83 11.30 6.27
CA ARG A 126 -12.20 10.92 5.89
C ARG A 126 -12.55 9.55 6.47
N LEU A 127 -13.09 9.56 7.69
CA LEU A 127 -13.47 8.35 8.41
C LEU A 127 -14.47 7.49 7.64
N GLU A 128 -15.55 8.09 7.12
CA GLU A 128 -16.60 7.34 6.42
C GLU A 128 -16.09 6.59 5.19
N GLU A 129 -15.13 7.16 4.46
CA GLU A 129 -14.52 6.48 3.31
C GLU A 129 -13.75 5.22 3.73
N THR A 130 -13.03 5.30 4.85
CA THR A 130 -12.30 4.16 5.43
C THR A 130 -13.24 3.10 5.98
N LEU A 131 -14.26 3.51 6.74
CA LEU A 131 -15.25 2.59 7.31
C LEU A 131 -16.10 1.90 6.24
N ALA A 132 -16.47 2.64 5.19
CA ALA A 132 -17.17 2.05 4.04
C ALA A 132 -16.29 1.01 3.33
N TYR A 133 -14.98 1.27 3.22
CA TYR A 133 -14.04 0.29 2.66
C TYR A 133 -13.90 -0.95 3.55
N ILE A 134 -13.74 -0.79 4.86
CA ILE A 134 -13.63 -1.89 5.83
C ILE A 134 -14.92 -2.73 5.87
N GLY A 135 -16.07 -2.07 5.79
CA GLY A 135 -17.39 -2.70 5.88
C GLY A 135 -17.90 -3.34 4.59
N ARG A 136 -17.16 -3.29 3.47
CA ARG A 136 -17.61 -3.82 2.16
C ARG A 136 -18.05 -5.27 2.15
N ASP A 137 -17.47 -6.10 3.00
CA ASP A 137 -17.89 -7.46 3.23
C ASP A 137 -18.31 -7.64 4.69
N PRO A 138 -19.61 -7.53 5.01
CA PRO A 138 -20.11 -7.66 6.38
C PRO A 138 -19.82 -9.03 7.02
N GLN A 139 -19.53 -10.06 6.20
CA GLN A 139 -19.20 -11.41 6.65
C GLN A 139 -17.70 -11.66 6.71
N SER A 140 -16.86 -10.64 6.50
CA SER A 140 -15.41 -10.78 6.49
C SER A 140 -14.88 -11.29 7.84
N PRO A 141 -14.08 -12.36 7.87
CA PRO A 141 -13.37 -12.76 9.07
C PRO A 141 -12.11 -11.94 9.33
N ILE A 142 -11.68 -11.12 8.36
CA ILE A 142 -10.40 -10.41 8.35
C ILE A 142 -10.54 -9.03 8.98
N GLN A 143 -11.56 -8.31 8.58
CA GLN A 143 -11.88 -6.95 9.03
C GLN A 143 -13.37 -6.73 9.02
N ARG A 144 -13.86 -5.90 9.94
CA ARG A 144 -15.28 -5.59 10.01
C ARG A 144 -15.52 -4.23 10.65
N ARG A 145 -16.46 -3.47 10.14
CA ARG A 145 -17.03 -2.33 10.84
C ARG A 145 -17.86 -2.84 12.02
N THR A 146 -17.64 -2.32 13.20
CA THR A 146 -18.31 -2.75 14.44
C THR A 146 -19.24 -1.68 15.03
N GLY A 147 -19.19 -0.45 14.50
CA GLY A 147 -20.03 0.67 14.92
C GLY A 147 -19.86 1.86 13.98
N GLU A 148 -20.36 3.02 14.39
CA GLU A 148 -20.28 4.26 13.61
C GLU A 148 -18.84 4.75 13.45
N THR A 149 -18.03 4.61 14.50
CA THR A 149 -16.63 5.06 14.53
C THR A 149 -15.66 3.92 14.80
N THR A 150 -16.13 2.67 14.88
CA THR A 150 -15.34 1.52 15.34
C THR A 150 -15.22 0.44 14.28
N PHE A 151 -14.08 -0.23 14.31
CA PHE A 151 -13.83 -1.41 13.48
C PHE A 151 -12.84 -2.37 14.16
N SER A 152 -12.84 -3.61 13.70
CA SER A 152 -11.85 -4.63 14.10
C SER A 152 -11.12 -5.16 12.88
N VAL A 153 -9.83 -5.46 13.05
CA VAL A 153 -8.99 -6.05 11.99
C VAL A 153 -8.05 -7.10 12.57
N ALA A 154 -7.85 -8.20 11.82
CA ALA A 154 -6.86 -9.22 12.14
C ALA A 154 -5.51 -8.89 11.48
N VAL A 155 -4.48 -8.66 12.28
CA VAL A 155 -3.15 -8.24 11.83
C VAL A 155 -2.16 -9.39 12.03
N PRO A 156 -1.50 -9.88 10.96
CA PRO A 156 -0.42 -10.83 11.07
C PRO A 156 0.79 -10.20 11.77
N VAL A 157 1.38 -10.90 12.72
CA VAL A 157 2.59 -10.49 13.45
C VAL A 157 3.49 -11.71 13.57
N ASP A 158 4.62 -11.70 12.91
CA ASP A 158 5.54 -12.86 12.83
C ASP A 158 4.78 -14.16 12.49
N LYS A 159 4.79 -15.14 13.39
CA LYS A 159 4.07 -16.42 13.25
C LYS A 159 2.67 -16.41 13.88
N SER A 160 2.24 -15.29 14.46
CA SER A 160 0.95 -15.15 15.15
C SER A 160 0.02 -14.17 14.43
N THR A 161 -1.19 -14.00 14.96
CA THR A 161 -2.15 -12.99 14.49
C THR A 161 -2.81 -12.36 15.71
N ILE A 162 -2.83 -11.05 15.75
CA ILE A 162 -3.54 -10.27 16.76
C ILE A 162 -4.85 -9.73 16.19
N ARG A 163 -5.82 -9.47 17.06
CA ARG A 163 -6.97 -8.62 16.74
C ARG A 163 -6.67 -7.21 17.22
N VAL A 164 -6.93 -6.25 16.36
CA VAL A 164 -6.88 -4.83 16.67
C VAL A 164 -8.30 -4.29 16.63
N ASP A 165 -8.80 -3.82 17.76
CA ASP A 165 -10.06 -3.10 17.86
C ASP A 165 -9.75 -1.62 17.89
N ALA A 166 -10.29 -0.87 16.93
CA ALA A 166 -9.99 0.53 16.72
C ALA A 166 -11.25 1.39 16.84
N GLU A 167 -11.10 2.53 17.46
CA GLU A 167 -12.11 3.58 17.60
C GLU A 167 -11.53 4.91 17.13
N VAL A 168 -12.22 5.56 16.20
CA VAL A 168 -11.80 6.86 15.66
C VAL A 168 -12.54 7.98 16.36
N GLY A 169 -11.76 8.85 17.00
CA GLY A 169 -12.22 10.10 17.62
C GLY A 169 -11.83 11.33 16.78
N ALA A 170 -11.98 12.51 17.38
CA ALA A 170 -11.59 13.76 16.75
C ALA A 170 -10.07 13.88 16.65
N GLY A 171 -9.53 13.73 15.44
CA GLY A 171 -8.10 13.85 15.15
C GLY A 171 -7.22 12.70 15.62
N HIS A 172 -7.77 11.62 16.16
CA HIS A 172 -7.01 10.47 16.62
C HIS A 172 -7.77 9.15 16.45
N LEU A 173 -7.03 8.05 16.45
CA LEU A 173 -7.54 6.70 16.52
C LEU A 173 -6.94 6.01 17.75
N ASN A 174 -7.80 5.45 18.59
CA ASN A 174 -7.40 4.58 19.69
C ASN A 174 -7.55 3.11 19.26
N ALA A 175 -6.55 2.31 19.51
CA ALA A 175 -6.54 0.89 19.15
C ALA A 175 -6.19 0.03 20.35
N GLN A 176 -6.97 -1.03 20.58
CA GLN A 176 -6.69 -2.07 21.55
C GLN A 176 -6.12 -3.29 20.82
N LEU A 177 -4.97 -3.80 21.28
CA LEU A 177 -4.30 -4.95 20.74
C LEU A 177 -4.62 -6.19 21.56
N ILE A 178 -5.33 -7.13 20.99
CA ILE A 178 -5.78 -8.37 21.64
C ILE A 178 -5.03 -9.54 21.02
N CYS A 179 -4.29 -10.29 21.84
CA CYS A 179 -3.51 -11.46 21.42
C CYS A 179 -3.86 -12.70 22.24
N ARG A 180 -3.52 -13.87 21.73
CA ARG A 180 -3.53 -15.13 22.50
C ARG A 180 -2.14 -15.37 23.05
N GLY A 181 -2.03 -15.54 24.36
CA GLY A 181 -0.74 -15.79 25.03
C GLY A 181 0.15 -14.55 25.11
N ARG A 182 1.47 -14.77 25.15
CA ARG A 182 2.46 -13.69 25.26
C ARG A 182 2.49 -12.86 23.97
N ARG A 183 2.47 -11.54 24.13
CA ARG A 183 2.57 -10.60 23.00
C ARG A 183 4.01 -10.54 22.50
N SER A 184 4.19 -10.55 21.18
CA SER A 184 5.46 -10.25 20.53
C SER A 184 5.81 -8.77 20.67
N ASP A 185 7.09 -8.44 20.84
CA ASP A 185 7.57 -7.05 20.90
C ASP A 185 7.26 -6.27 19.62
N GLY A 186 7.18 -6.96 18.48
CA GLY A 186 6.79 -6.39 17.19
C GLY A 186 5.28 -6.15 17.01
N ALA A 187 4.42 -6.57 17.94
CA ALA A 187 2.96 -6.51 17.75
C ALA A 187 2.45 -5.08 17.58
N GLY A 188 2.93 -4.14 18.39
CA GLY A 188 2.49 -2.74 18.30
C GLY A 188 2.94 -2.05 17.01
N THR A 189 4.20 -2.19 16.62
CA THR A 189 4.71 -1.60 15.37
C THR A 189 4.07 -2.23 14.13
N SER A 190 3.76 -3.54 14.17
CA SER A 190 2.98 -4.21 13.11
C SER A 190 1.55 -3.66 13.04
N ALA A 191 0.91 -3.42 14.19
CA ALA A 191 -0.42 -2.80 14.24
C ALA A 191 -0.40 -1.37 13.69
N ILE A 192 0.59 -0.54 14.06
CA ILE A 192 0.75 0.83 13.53
C ILE A 192 0.89 0.79 12.00
N ARG A 193 1.76 -0.07 11.47
CA ARG A 193 1.95 -0.20 10.01
C ARG A 193 0.68 -0.68 9.31
N ALA A 194 0.00 -1.68 9.86
CA ALA A 194 -1.24 -2.23 9.30
C ALA A 194 -2.36 -1.19 9.30
N LEU A 195 -2.55 -0.48 10.41
CA LEU A 195 -3.51 0.64 10.51
C LEU A 195 -3.11 1.78 9.57
N GLY A 196 -1.85 2.21 9.55
CA GLY A 196 -1.35 3.24 8.64
C GLY A 196 -1.62 2.90 7.17
N ASN A 197 -1.39 1.66 6.76
CA ASN A 197 -1.74 1.18 5.42
C ASN A 197 -3.25 1.24 5.16
N LEU A 198 -4.05 0.68 6.05
CA LEU A 198 -5.51 0.62 5.91
C LEU A 198 -6.15 2.01 5.85
N LEU A 199 -5.65 2.93 6.68
CA LEU A 199 -6.08 4.32 6.75
C LEU A 199 -5.46 5.20 5.63
N GLY A 200 -4.43 4.72 4.94
CA GLY A 200 -3.72 5.46 3.91
C GLY A 200 -2.90 6.63 4.45
N LEU A 201 -2.39 6.56 5.71
CA LEU A 201 -1.68 7.69 6.34
C LEU A 201 -0.44 8.12 5.55
N GLY A 202 0.31 7.18 4.99
CA GLY A 202 1.47 7.48 4.14
C GLY A 202 1.16 8.03 2.75
N SER A 203 -0.12 8.28 2.41
CA SER A 203 -0.49 8.90 1.12
C SER A 203 -0.44 10.41 1.24
N ASP A 204 0.46 11.05 0.49
CA ASP A 204 0.46 12.52 0.35
C ASP A 204 -0.65 12.94 -0.63
N THR A 205 -1.71 13.57 -0.11
CA THR A 205 -2.81 14.10 -0.91
C THR A 205 -2.56 15.55 -1.32
N THR A 206 -1.62 16.23 -0.67
CA THR A 206 -1.42 17.68 -0.76
C THR A 206 -1.02 18.11 -2.16
N ALA A 207 -0.04 17.41 -2.76
CA ALA A 207 0.43 17.73 -4.11
C ALA A 207 -0.67 17.52 -5.17
N PHE A 208 -1.46 16.46 -5.04
CA PHE A 208 -2.58 16.19 -5.95
C PHE A 208 -3.71 17.20 -5.78
N GLU A 209 -4.08 17.54 -4.56
CA GLU A 209 -5.14 18.52 -4.27
C GLU A 209 -4.74 19.94 -4.71
N ALA A 210 -3.47 20.33 -4.51
CA ALA A 210 -2.95 21.62 -4.94
C ALA A 210 -3.05 21.82 -6.46
N ARG A 211 -2.85 20.77 -7.27
CA ARG A 211 -3.06 20.81 -8.71
C ARG A 211 -4.50 21.12 -9.10
N GLY A 212 -5.48 20.78 -8.25
CA GLY A 212 -6.88 21.03 -8.50
C GLY A 212 -7.25 22.49 -8.71
N SER A 213 -6.45 23.44 -8.19
CA SER A 213 -6.64 24.86 -8.41
C SER A 213 -6.29 25.31 -9.83
N ALA A 214 -5.37 24.64 -10.50
CA ALA A 214 -4.91 24.97 -11.86
C ALA A 214 -5.48 24.03 -12.92
N GLU A 215 -5.88 22.83 -12.54
CA GLU A 215 -6.32 21.77 -13.45
C GLU A 215 -7.78 21.36 -13.15
N PRO A 216 -8.75 21.82 -13.99
CA PRO A 216 -10.19 21.63 -13.71
C PRO A 216 -10.62 20.18 -13.50
N ASN A 217 -10.02 19.23 -14.23
CA ASN A 217 -10.32 17.81 -14.05
C ASN A 217 -9.90 17.30 -12.66
N ILE A 218 -8.73 17.70 -12.18
CA ILE A 218 -8.26 17.35 -10.84
C ILE A 218 -9.11 18.06 -9.79
N GLY A 219 -9.39 19.37 -9.97
CA GLY A 219 -10.26 20.13 -9.06
C GLY A 219 -11.65 19.51 -8.91
N ARG A 220 -12.22 19.00 -10.01
CA ARG A 220 -13.52 18.32 -9.98
C ARG A 220 -13.50 17.02 -9.20
N LEU A 221 -12.37 16.28 -9.18
CA LEU A 221 -12.22 15.07 -8.36
C LEU A 221 -12.01 15.43 -6.89
N THR A 222 -11.04 16.28 -6.60
CA THR A 222 -10.57 16.56 -5.24
C THR A 222 -11.58 17.36 -4.42
N SER A 223 -12.35 18.28 -5.04
CA SER A 223 -13.37 19.06 -4.36
C SER A 223 -14.51 18.24 -3.78
N GLN A 224 -14.83 17.10 -4.37
CA GLN A 224 -15.88 16.21 -3.86
C GLN A 224 -15.46 15.48 -2.58
N ARG A 225 -14.19 15.09 -2.51
CA ARG A 225 -13.64 14.29 -1.40
C ARG A 225 -12.23 14.75 -1.01
N PRO A 226 -12.07 16.00 -0.51
CA PRO A 226 -10.76 16.45 -0.06
C PRO A 226 -10.25 15.55 1.06
N GLY A 227 -8.96 15.23 1.07
CA GLY A 227 -8.36 14.32 2.05
C GLY A 227 -8.59 12.83 1.78
N LEU A 228 -9.22 12.44 0.66
CA LEU A 228 -9.36 11.03 0.29
C LEU A 228 -7.98 10.41 0.04
N ARG A 229 -7.73 9.28 0.71
CA ARG A 229 -6.44 8.57 0.68
C ARG A 229 -6.59 7.19 0.07
N VAL A 230 -5.49 6.68 -0.48
CA VAL A 230 -5.44 5.30 -0.98
C VAL A 230 -5.36 4.35 0.22
N SER A 231 -6.48 3.69 0.58
CA SER A 231 -6.44 2.58 1.52
C SER A 231 -5.60 1.46 0.93
N ARG A 232 -4.53 1.06 1.63
CA ARG A 232 -3.66 -0.05 1.22
C ARG A 232 -4.07 -1.34 1.90
N THR A 233 -3.56 -2.46 1.43
CA THR A 233 -3.76 -3.76 2.10
C THR A 233 -2.91 -3.85 3.38
N ILE A 234 -3.35 -4.69 4.31
CA ILE A 234 -2.65 -4.91 5.60
C ILE A 234 -1.26 -5.49 5.34
N ALA A 235 -1.19 -6.50 4.47
CA ALA A 235 0.07 -7.07 3.99
C ALA A 235 0.12 -7.05 2.46
N PRO A 236 1.32 -7.00 1.84
CA PRO A 236 1.43 -6.93 0.38
C PRO A 236 0.83 -8.14 -0.36
N PHE A 237 0.93 -9.34 0.20
CA PHE A 237 0.37 -10.55 -0.41
C PHE A 237 -1.16 -10.52 -0.51
N ASP A 238 -1.84 -9.77 0.35
CA ASP A 238 -3.30 -9.61 0.34
C ASP A 238 -3.81 -9.07 -1.01
N ALA A 239 -3.10 -8.10 -1.59
CA ALA A 239 -3.48 -7.54 -2.89
C ALA A 239 -3.28 -8.53 -4.04
N ILE A 240 -2.27 -9.40 -3.94
CA ILE A 240 -2.04 -10.47 -4.91
C ILE A 240 -3.21 -11.47 -4.87
N VAL A 241 -3.51 -11.95 -3.67
CA VAL A 241 -4.65 -12.88 -3.44
C VAL A 241 -5.94 -12.28 -3.99
N TRP A 242 -6.22 -11.02 -3.61
CA TRP A 242 -7.42 -10.33 -4.07
C TRP A 242 -7.46 -10.18 -5.59
N SER A 243 -6.34 -9.77 -6.22
CA SER A 243 -6.28 -9.55 -7.67
C SER A 243 -6.53 -10.84 -8.47
N ILE A 244 -6.04 -12.00 -7.99
CA ILE A 244 -6.28 -13.29 -8.64
C ILE A 244 -7.72 -13.75 -8.42
N ILE A 245 -8.23 -13.65 -7.19
CA ILE A 245 -9.59 -14.06 -6.85
C ILE A 245 -10.62 -13.24 -7.64
N GLY A 246 -10.43 -11.93 -7.73
CA GLY A 246 -11.37 -11.00 -8.34
C GLY A 246 -11.46 -11.04 -9.87
N GLN A 247 -10.54 -11.74 -10.55
CA GLN A 247 -10.55 -11.81 -12.03
C GLN A 247 -11.86 -12.38 -12.58
N GLN A 248 -12.52 -11.63 -13.48
CA GLN A 248 -13.66 -12.09 -14.30
C GLN A 248 -14.86 -12.63 -13.49
N ILE A 249 -15.07 -12.18 -12.27
CA ILE A 249 -16.22 -12.55 -11.44
C ILE A 249 -16.82 -11.32 -10.76
N SER A 250 -18.06 -11.47 -10.27
CA SER A 250 -18.71 -10.41 -9.51
C SER A 250 -18.04 -10.19 -8.14
N LEU A 251 -18.11 -8.97 -7.63
CA LEU A 251 -17.52 -8.58 -6.34
C LEU A 251 -18.04 -9.43 -5.16
N PRO A 252 -19.37 -9.71 -5.03
CA PRO A 252 -19.87 -10.58 -3.98
C PRO A 252 -19.29 -12.00 -4.02
N PHE A 253 -19.11 -12.56 -5.23
CA PHE A 253 -18.51 -13.88 -5.38
C PHE A 253 -17.01 -13.87 -5.05
N ALA A 254 -16.29 -12.80 -5.39
CA ALA A 254 -14.90 -12.63 -5.00
C ALA A 254 -14.74 -12.60 -3.47
N TYR A 255 -15.60 -11.88 -2.75
CA TYR A 255 -15.61 -11.90 -1.28
C TYR A 255 -15.91 -13.29 -0.73
N GLN A 256 -16.85 -14.02 -1.34
CA GLN A 256 -17.12 -15.40 -0.92
C GLN A 256 -15.86 -16.29 -1.04
N LEU A 257 -15.16 -16.23 -2.18
CA LEU A 257 -13.94 -17.01 -2.38
C LEU A 257 -12.83 -16.60 -1.40
N LEU A 258 -12.67 -15.30 -1.14
CA LEU A 258 -11.70 -14.81 -0.15
C LEU A 258 -12.00 -15.36 1.25
N ARG A 259 -13.26 -15.36 1.67
CA ARG A 259 -13.69 -15.96 2.94
C ARG A 259 -13.38 -17.46 2.99
N GLU A 260 -13.63 -18.19 1.91
CA GLU A 260 -13.35 -19.63 1.85
C GLU A 260 -11.84 -19.93 1.94
N LEU A 261 -11.00 -19.18 1.23
CA LEU A 261 -9.55 -19.30 1.36
C LEU A 261 -9.09 -18.99 2.79
N THR A 262 -9.60 -17.89 3.35
CA THR A 262 -9.23 -17.44 4.71
C THR A 262 -9.66 -18.47 5.78
N LYS A 263 -10.85 -19.05 5.65
CA LYS A 263 -11.30 -20.13 6.55
C LYS A 263 -10.44 -21.39 6.44
N LEU A 264 -9.96 -21.68 5.24
CA LEU A 264 -9.17 -22.88 4.97
C LEU A 264 -7.80 -22.81 5.63
N VAL A 265 -7.06 -21.71 5.46
CA VAL A 265 -5.66 -21.59 5.91
C VAL A 265 -5.29 -20.27 6.59
N GLY A 266 -6.23 -19.38 6.83
CA GLY A 266 -5.97 -18.14 7.55
C GLY A 266 -5.58 -18.37 9.01
N SER A 267 -4.69 -17.53 9.53
CA SER A 267 -4.25 -17.62 10.91
C SER A 267 -5.30 -17.08 11.88
N LYS A 268 -5.55 -17.83 12.97
CA LYS A 268 -6.58 -17.49 13.96
C LYS A 268 -6.17 -16.30 14.83
N ALA A 269 -7.02 -15.29 14.91
CA ALA A 269 -6.95 -14.19 15.85
C ALA A 269 -8.00 -14.34 16.98
N PRO A 270 -7.90 -13.59 18.08
CA PRO A 270 -8.93 -13.53 19.12
C PRO A 270 -10.29 -13.10 18.55
N GLY A 271 -11.40 -13.49 19.23
CA GLY A 271 -12.77 -13.14 18.83
C GLY A 271 -13.24 -13.77 17.52
N GLY A 272 -12.68 -14.92 17.15
CA GLY A 272 -13.09 -15.67 15.95
C GLY A 272 -12.66 -15.03 14.62
N MET A 273 -11.81 -14.01 14.64
CA MET A 273 -11.24 -13.42 13.45
C MET A 273 -10.10 -14.27 12.85
N LEU A 274 -9.83 -14.06 11.58
CA LEU A 274 -8.77 -14.72 10.83
C LEU A 274 -8.00 -13.66 10.03
N SER A 275 -6.68 -13.77 9.91
CA SER A 275 -5.93 -12.97 8.94
C SER A 275 -6.05 -13.57 7.54
N ILE A 276 -5.81 -12.77 6.51
CA ILE A 276 -5.51 -13.29 5.18
C ILE A 276 -4.33 -14.25 5.30
N PRO A 277 -4.34 -15.39 4.59
CA PRO A 277 -3.26 -16.35 4.64
C PRO A 277 -1.92 -15.77 4.20
N ARG A 278 -0.84 -16.15 4.86
CA ARG A 278 0.51 -15.86 4.41
C ARG A 278 0.90 -16.72 3.20
N PRO A 279 1.91 -16.30 2.42
CA PRO A 279 2.38 -17.06 1.26
C PRO A 279 2.64 -18.54 1.56
N GLU A 280 3.33 -18.85 2.68
CA GLU A 280 3.69 -20.20 3.06
C GLU A 280 2.46 -21.09 3.33
N GLN A 281 1.40 -20.49 3.88
CA GLN A 281 0.15 -21.20 4.17
C GLN A 281 -0.62 -21.56 2.88
N VAL A 282 -0.61 -20.65 1.88
CA VAL A 282 -1.22 -20.93 0.58
C VAL A 282 -0.36 -21.90 -0.23
N ALA A 283 0.97 -21.72 -0.21
CA ALA A 283 1.91 -22.58 -0.92
C ALA A 283 1.86 -24.05 -0.48
N SER A 284 1.49 -24.31 0.78
CA SER A 284 1.33 -25.66 1.34
C SER A 284 0.01 -26.35 0.99
N LEU A 285 -0.92 -25.66 0.34
CA LEU A 285 -2.19 -26.25 -0.07
C LEU A 285 -2.04 -27.15 -1.30
N GLU A 286 -2.88 -28.17 -1.34
CA GLU A 286 -3.18 -28.93 -2.56
C GLU A 286 -4.32 -28.27 -3.36
N GLU A 287 -4.48 -28.68 -4.61
CA GLU A 287 -5.53 -28.12 -5.50
C GLU A 287 -6.96 -28.51 -5.09
N ALA A 288 -7.15 -29.77 -4.63
CA ALA A 288 -8.46 -30.34 -4.33
C ALA A 288 -9.26 -29.54 -3.29
N PRO A 289 -8.69 -29.09 -2.15
CA PRO A 289 -9.41 -28.25 -1.18
C PRO A 289 -9.92 -26.92 -1.75
N LEU A 290 -9.19 -26.30 -2.68
CA LEU A 290 -9.58 -25.05 -3.32
C LEU A 290 -10.66 -25.28 -4.39
N THR A 291 -10.48 -26.32 -5.21
CA THR A 291 -11.44 -26.69 -6.25
C THR A 291 -12.82 -27.05 -5.65
N ALA A 292 -12.84 -27.77 -4.52
CA ALA A 292 -14.05 -28.06 -3.76
C ALA A 292 -14.78 -26.80 -3.26
N ARG A 293 -14.07 -25.66 -3.14
CA ARG A 293 -14.59 -24.34 -2.73
C ARG A 293 -14.91 -23.41 -3.90
N LYS A 294 -15.15 -23.97 -5.08
CA LYS A 294 -15.55 -23.23 -6.30
C LYS A 294 -14.46 -22.32 -6.90
N PHE A 295 -13.19 -22.50 -6.54
CA PHE A 295 -12.11 -21.87 -7.28
C PHE A 295 -11.96 -22.54 -8.64
N SER A 296 -11.83 -21.76 -9.70
CA SER A 296 -11.51 -22.32 -11.03
C SER A 296 -10.09 -22.88 -11.02
N ARG A 297 -9.83 -23.89 -11.85
CA ARG A 297 -8.49 -24.51 -11.98
C ARG A 297 -7.39 -23.47 -12.25
N ALA A 298 -7.68 -22.45 -13.08
CA ALA A 298 -6.74 -21.38 -13.37
C ALA A 298 -6.40 -20.56 -12.10
N LYS A 299 -7.43 -20.13 -11.33
CA LYS A 299 -7.21 -19.40 -10.08
C LYS A 299 -6.44 -20.24 -9.06
N VAL A 300 -6.73 -21.53 -8.96
CA VAL A 300 -5.98 -22.46 -8.08
C VAL A 300 -4.51 -22.46 -8.46
N SER A 301 -4.19 -22.73 -9.73
CA SER A 301 -2.82 -22.74 -10.23
C SER A 301 -2.11 -21.39 -9.96
N TYR A 302 -2.74 -20.27 -10.30
CA TYR A 302 -2.14 -18.93 -10.11
C TYR A 302 -1.87 -18.61 -8.63
N LEU A 303 -2.81 -18.93 -7.73
CA LEU A 303 -2.64 -18.71 -6.29
C LEU A 303 -1.50 -19.55 -5.72
N LEU A 304 -1.44 -20.84 -6.08
CA LEU A 304 -0.39 -21.74 -5.59
C LEU A 304 0.99 -21.34 -6.14
N ASP A 305 1.06 -21.02 -7.44
CA ASP A 305 2.32 -20.66 -8.08
C ASP A 305 2.89 -19.37 -7.49
N VAL A 306 2.07 -18.30 -7.38
CA VAL A 306 2.55 -17.04 -6.79
C VAL A 306 2.87 -17.15 -5.31
N ALA A 307 2.12 -17.96 -4.57
CA ALA A 307 2.38 -18.20 -3.16
C ALA A 307 3.73 -18.89 -2.93
N ARG A 308 4.10 -19.86 -3.78
CA ARG A 308 5.41 -20.52 -3.75
C ARG A 308 6.53 -19.52 -4.04
N LEU A 309 6.40 -18.69 -5.09
CA LEU A 309 7.38 -17.65 -5.43
C LEU A 309 7.57 -16.63 -4.30
N CYS A 310 6.51 -16.30 -3.57
CA CYS A 310 6.61 -15.41 -2.40
C CYS A 310 7.23 -16.14 -1.19
N ALA A 311 6.86 -17.40 -0.96
CA ALA A 311 7.31 -18.16 0.20
C ALA A 311 8.80 -18.54 0.12
N ASP A 312 9.32 -18.81 -1.06
CA ASP A 312 10.75 -19.11 -1.28
C ASP A 312 11.64 -17.88 -1.50
N GLY A 313 11.04 -16.67 -1.52
CA GLY A 313 11.74 -15.40 -1.68
C GLY A 313 12.09 -15.05 -3.15
N THR A 314 11.73 -15.87 -4.12
CA THR A 314 11.92 -15.56 -5.56
C THR A 314 11.18 -14.28 -5.94
N LEU A 315 9.96 -14.09 -5.39
CA LEU A 315 9.19 -12.85 -5.48
C LEU A 315 9.18 -12.15 -4.12
N ASP A 316 10.22 -11.39 -3.82
CA ASP A 316 10.31 -10.60 -2.59
C ASP A 316 9.49 -9.31 -2.71
N LEU A 317 8.31 -9.31 -2.11
CA LEU A 317 7.38 -8.17 -2.14
C LEU A 317 7.91 -6.95 -1.37
N HIS A 318 8.74 -7.16 -0.35
CA HIS A 318 9.36 -6.06 0.39
C HIS A 318 10.44 -5.37 -0.44
N ALA A 319 11.26 -6.14 -1.14
CA ALA A 319 12.25 -5.60 -2.08
C ALA A 319 11.56 -4.84 -3.23
N LEU A 320 10.44 -5.36 -3.76
CA LEU A 320 9.66 -4.66 -4.79
C LEU A 320 9.09 -3.33 -4.29
N GLN A 321 8.59 -3.28 -3.06
CA GLN A 321 8.01 -2.06 -2.47
C GLN A 321 9.05 -0.94 -2.33
N ASN A 322 10.29 -1.29 -2.02
CA ASN A 322 11.37 -0.33 -1.80
C ASN A 322 12.23 -0.08 -3.06
N GLY A 323 12.02 -0.89 -4.09
CA GLY A 323 12.76 -0.86 -5.34
C GLY A 323 12.15 0.04 -6.42
N SER A 324 12.47 -0.28 -7.67
CA SER A 324 11.97 0.41 -8.86
C SER A 324 10.55 0.01 -9.22
N ALA A 325 9.68 0.99 -9.46
CA ALA A 325 8.33 0.76 -10.00
C ALA A 325 8.36 0.03 -11.36
N VAL A 326 9.35 0.37 -12.20
CA VAL A 326 9.52 -0.29 -13.51
C VAL A 326 9.89 -1.77 -13.33
N GLU A 327 10.83 -2.07 -12.43
CA GLU A 327 11.22 -3.46 -12.13
C GLU A 327 10.10 -4.22 -11.41
N ALA A 328 9.41 -3.57 -10.46
CA ALA A 328 8.25 -4.15 -9.80
C ALA A 328 7.16 -4.54 -10.80
N PHE A 329 6.85 -3.63 -11.74
CA PHE A 329 5.90 -3.91 -12.82
C PHE A 329 6.35 -5.12 -13.67
N GLN A 330 7.60 -5.15 -14.13
CA GLN A 330 8.12 -6.21 -14.95
C GLN A 330 8.15 -7.57 -14.24
N ARG A 331 8.61 -7.59 -12.98
CA ARG A 331 8.69 -8.82 -12.18
C ARG A 331 7.31 -9.38 -11.86
N LEU A 332 6.35 -8.52 -11.51
CA LEU A 332 4.97 -8.95 -11.27
C LEU A 332 4.30 -9.42 -12.57
N LEU A 333 4.53 -8.74 -13.69
CA LEU A 333 3.96 -9.11 -14.99
C LEU A 333 4.51 -10.46 -15.51
N ALA A 334 5.72 -10.83 -15.13
CA ALA A 334 6.32 -12.12 -15.46
C ALA A 334 5.67 -13.30 -14.70
N VAL A 335 4.92 -13.02 -13.63
CA VAL A 335 4.21 -14.06 -12.86
C VAL A 335 2.96 -14.50 -13.61
N ARG A 336 2.87 -15.78 -13.89
CA ARG A 336 1.70 -16.37 -14.55
C ARG A 336 0.42 -16.05 -13.79
N GLY A 337 -0.57 -15.51 -14.49
CA GLY A 337 -1.87 -15.14 -13.91
C GLY A 337 -1.96 -13.68 -13.44
N LEU A 338 -0.87 -12.91 -13.48
CA LEU A 338 -0.88 -11.47 -13.23
C LEU A 338 -0.78 -10.71 -14.55
N GLY A 339 -1.88 -10.14 -14.99
CA GLY A 339 -1.92 -9.23 -16.15
C GLY A 339 -1.70 -7.78 -15.74
N PRO A 340 -1.63 -6.83 -16.72
CA PRO A 340 -1.38 -5.41 -16.46
C PRO A 340 -2.34 -4.80 -15.42
N TRP A 341 -3.62 -5.17 -15.45
CA TRP A 341 -4.61 -4.76 -14.45
C TRP A 341 -4.21 -5.21 -13.03
N SER A 342 -3.91 -6.51 -12.85
CA SER A 342 -3.51 -7.07 -11.55
C SER A 342 -2.24 -6.42 -11.04
N VAL A 343 -1.26 -6.21 -11.92
CA VAL A 343 0.03 -5.60 -11.57
C VAL A 343 -0.16 -4.17 -11.06
N ASN A 344 -0.88 -3.32 -11.81
CA ASN A 344 -1.15 -1.94 -11.36
C ASN A 344 -1.95 -1.91 -10.05
N TYR A 345 -2.92 -2.81 -9.89
CA TYR A 345 -3.68 -2.93 -8.65
C TYR A 345 -2.77 -3.29 -7.46
N ILE A 346 -1.87 -4.27 -7.63
CA ILE A 346 -0.91 -4.68 -6.60
C ILE A 346 0.06 -3.54 -6.28
N MET A 347 0.61 -2.88 -7.29
CA MET A 347 1.54 -1.76 -7.12
C MET A 347 0.90 -0.61 -6.34
N MET A 348 -0.35 -0.27 -6.65
CA MET A 348 -1.12 0.76 -5.95
C MET A 348 -1.48 0.34 -4.52
N ARG A 349 -2.09 -0.84 -4.35
CA ARG A 349 -2.75 -1.24 -3.10
C ARG A 349 -1.81 -1.92 -2.10
N ALA A 350 -0.78 -2.61 -2.57
CA ALA A 350 0.18 -3.31 -1.73
C ALA A 350 1.48 -2.55 -1.59
N LEU A 351 2.08 -2.15 -2.72
CA LEU A 351 3.41 -1.57 -2.73
C LEU A 351 3.39 -0.05 -2.50
N GLY A 352 2.25 0.61 -2.74
CA GLY A 352 2.06 2.04 -2.44
C GLY A 352 2.65 2.99 -3.47
N PHE A 353 2.86 2.54 -4.72
CA PHE A 353 3.28 3.43 -5.79
C PHE A 353 2.18 4.43 -6.16
N ALA A 354 2.56 5.69 -6.30
CA ALA A 354 1.61 6.80 -6.48
C ALA A 354 1.01 6.88 -7.89
N ASP A 355 1.72 6.37 -8.90
CA ASP A 355 1.36 6.57 -10.29
C ASP A 355 0.99 5.24 -11.00
N CYS A 356 -0.04 4.57 -10.49
CA CYS A 356 -0.56 3.32 -11.04
C CYS A 356 -2.04 3.47 -11.40
N ALA A 357 -2.43 2.94 -12.57
CA ALA A 357 -3.80 2.88 -13.01
C ALA A 357 -4.15 1.45 -13.44
N PRO A 358 -5.12 0.77 -12.81
CA PRO A 358 -5.54 -0.57 -13.19
C PRO A 358 -6.42 -0.55 -14.44
N ILE A 359 -5.80 -0.28 -15.60
CA ILE A 359 -6.48 -0.25 -16.89
C ILE A 359 -7.15 -1.60 -17.16
N GLY A 360 -8.36 -1.57 -17.68
CA GLY A 360 -9.22 -2.76 -17.82
C GLY A 360 -10.13 -3.02 -16.61
N ASP A 361 -9.99 -2.24 -15.51
CA ASP A 361 -10.92 -2.32 -14.38
C ASP A 361 -12.32 -1.85 -14.76
N ALA A 362 -13.33 -2.69 -14.51
CA ALA A 362 -14.71 -2.38 -14.88
C ALA A 362 -15.29 -1.17 -14.11
N GLY A 363 -14.90 -1.02 -12.83
CA GLY A 363 -15.31 0.12 -12.01
C GLY A 363 -14.66 1.40 -12.48
N LEU A 364 -13.36 1.37 -12.76
CA LEU A 364 -12.63 2.52 -13.28
C LEU A 364 -13.17 2.93 -14.66
N ARG A 365 -13.47 1.96 -15.54
CA ARG A 365 -14.08 2.22 -16.85
C ARG A 365 -15.40 2.98 -16.73
N ARG A 366 -16.30 2.51 -15.87
CA ARG A 366 -17.58 3.19 -15.61
C ARG A 366 -17.39 4.58 -15.03
N ALA A 367 -16.46 4.71 -14.08
CA ALA A 367 -16.16 5.96 -13.42
C ALA A 367 -15.60 7.01 -14.40
N LEU A 368 -14.64 6.61 -15.24
CA LEU A 368 -14.08 7.48 -16.29
C LEU A 368 -15.14 7.89 -17.30
N GLY A 369 -15.97 6.96 -17.78
CA GLY A 369 -17.08 7.27 -18.70
C GLY A 369 -18.01 8.34 -18.12
N ARG A 370 -18.40 8.23 -16.86
CA ARG A 370 -19.22 9.25 -16.18
C ARG A 370 -18.46 10.55 -15.95
N PHE A 371 -17.20 10.47 -15.58
CA PHE A 371 -16.37 11.63 -15.33
C PHE A 371 -16.18 12.49 -16.58
N PHE A 372 -15.90 11.87 -17.72
CA PHE A 372 -15.71 12.56 -18.99
C PHE A 372 -16.98 12.69 -19.84
N ALA A 373 -18.13 12.25 -19.31
CA ALA A 373 -19.42 12.25 -19.99
C ALA A 373 -19.39 11.51 -21.35
N VAL A 374 -18.72 10.37 -21.39
CA VAL A 374 -18.65 9.49 -22.58
C VAL A 374 -19.82 8.52 -22.57
N GLU A 375 -20.60 8.47 -23.64
CA GLU A 375 -21.82 7.65 -23.73
C GLU A 375 -21.52 6.16 -23.93
N THR A 376 -20.45 5.84 -24.67
CA THR A 376 -20.04 4.46 -24.95
C THR A 376 -18.99 3.97 -23.95
N PRO A 377 -18.95 2.66 -23.64
CA PRO A 377 -17.88 2.13 -22.78
C PRO A 377 -16.50 2.36 -23.40
N MET A 378 -15.61 3.03 -22.64
CA MET A 378 -14.23 3.31 -23.08
C MET A 378 -13.45 2.00 -23.31
N THR A 379 -12.64 1.98 -24.35
CA THR A 379 -11.62 0.94 -24.56
C THR A 379 -10.48 1.08 -23.55
N ASP A 380 -9.61 0.07 -23.43
CA ASP A 380 -8.45 0.14 -22.56
C ASP A 380 -7.48 1.26 -23.01
N ALA A 381 -7.35 1.52 -24.30
CA ALA A 381 -6.53 2.61 -24.83
C ALA A 381 -7.08 3.99 -24.41
N GLU A 382 -8.39 4.20 -24.57
CA GLU A 382 -9.04 5.45 -24.14
C GLU A 382 -8.98 5.64 -22.62
N MET A 383 -9.10 4.56 -21.83
CA MET A 383 -8.89 4.62 -20.39
C MET A 383 -7.45 5.04 -20.04
N ALA A 384 -6.46 4.47 -20.74
CA ALA A 384 -5.06 4.82 -20.50
C ALA A 384 -4.79 6.29 -20.82
N GLU A 385 -5.27 6.80 -21.96
CA GLU A 385 -5.16 8.21 -22.36
C GLU A 385 -5.86 9.13 -21.34
N ALA A 386 -7.08 8.79 -20.90
CA ALA A 386 -7.80 9.55 -19.90
C ALA A 386 -7.06 9.62 -18.55
N MET A 387 -6.38 8.53 -18.15
CA MET A 387 -5.62 8.48 -16.91
C MET A 387 -4.31 9.28 -16.97
N GLU A 388 -3.77 9.59 -18.15
CA GLU A 388 -2.58 10.47 -18.29
C GLU A 388 -2.80 11.89 -17.73
N HIS A 389 -4.04 12.39 -17.75
CA HIS A 389 -4.38 13.68 -17.12
C HIS A 389 -4.06 13.73 -15.63
N PHE A 390 -3.97 12.58 -14.96
CA PHE A 390 -3.77 12.50 -13.53
C PHE A 390 -2.33 12.10 -13.13
N ALA A 391 -1.44 11.84 -14.09
CA ALA A 391 -0.04 11.55 -13.78
C ALA A 391 0.62 12.75 -13.08
N PRO A 392 1.52 12.57 -12.12
CA PRO A 392 2.02 11.30 -11.57
C PRO A 392 1.20 10.77 -10.37
N HIS A 393 -0.09 11.09 -10.25
CA HIS A 393 -0.95 10.75 -9.12
C HIS A 393 -2.11 9.81 -9.51
N ARG A 394 -1.91 8.94 -10.50
CA ARG A 394 -2.97 8.06 -11.04
C ARG A 394 -3.59 7.13 -10.00
N SER A 395 -2.85 6.75 -8.96
CA SER A 395 -3.38 5.94 -7.86
C SER A 395 -4.44 6.69 -7.04
N LEU A 396 -4.18 7.95 -6.67
CA LEU A 396 -5.17 8.80 -5.99
C LEU A 396 -6.37 9.08 -6.88
N ALA A 397 -6.13 9.45 -8.15
CA ALA A 397 -7.20 9.67 -9.11
C ALA A 397 -8.11 8.43 -9.27
N THR A 398 -7.53 7.23 -9.33
CA THR A 398 -8.29 5.98 -9.37
C THR A 398 -9.21 5.85 -8.15
N PHE A 399 -8.73 6.16 -6.95
CA PHE A 399 -9.55 6.11 -5.74
C PHE A 399 -10.67 7.14 -5.76
N HIS A 400 -10.39 8.39 -6.16
CA HIS A 400 -11.41 9.42 -6.31
C HIS A 400 -12.47 9.02 -7.35
N LEU A 401 -12.06 8.49 -8.50
CA LEU A 401 -12.96 8.00 -9.54
C LEU A 401 -13.86 6.87 -9.01
N TRP A 402 -13.28 5.85 -8.38
CA TRP A 402 -14.07 4.76 -7.81
C TRP A 402 -15.09 5.25 -6.78
N ARG A 403 -14.70 6.17 -5.89
CA ARG A 403 -15.56 6.63 -4.79
C ARG A 403 -16.62 7.65 -5.24
N SER A 404 -16.33 8.45 -6.26
CA SER A 404 -17.23 9.54 -6.70
C SER A 404 -18.09 9.18 -7.90
N PHE A 405 -17.62 8.30 -8.76
CA PHE A 405 -18.25 8.04 -10.06
C PHE A 405 -18.63 6.58 -10.32
N ASP A 406 -18.22 5.62 -9.52
CA ASP A 406 -18.71 4.24 -9.63
C ASP A 406 -19.78 3.95 -8.57
N LYS A 407 -21.06 4.06 -8.98
CA LYS A 407 -22.22 3.77 -8.11
C LYS A 407 -22.27 2.33 -7.59
N ALA A 408 -21.63 1.38 -8.26
CA ALA A 408 -21.56 0.00 -7.78
C ALA A 408 -20.68 -0.14 -6.52
N LEU A 409 -19.91 0.91 -6.18
CA LEU A 409 -19.09 1.00 -4.98
C LEU A 409 -19.69 1.93 -3.92
N GLU A 410 -20.82 2.58 -4.21
CA GLU A 410 -21.65 3.27 -3.23
C GLU A 410 -22.40 2.19 -2.43
N ILE A 411 -21.91 1.88 -1.24
CA ILE A 411 -22.59 1.03 -0.25
C ILE A 411 -23.02 1.91 0.90
#